data_5228faa43f67a63b6784f98a5855ee8c
#
_entry.id   5228faa43f67a63b6784f98a5855ee8c
#
_cell.length_a   1.000
_cell.length_b   1.000
_cell.length_c   1.000
_cell.angle_alpha   90.00
_cell.angle_beta   90.00
_cell.angle_gamma   90.00
#
_symmetry.space_group_name_H-M   'P 1'
#
loop_
_entity.id
_entity.type
_entity.pdbx_description
1 polymer ?
#
loop_
_entity_poly.entity_id
_entity_poly.type
_entity_poly.pdbx_seq_one_letter_code
_entity_poly.pdbx_strand_id
1 'polypeptide(L)'
;MIRTGLRAAYGCVVIYSGLLVFGLGCLIWSGVAALLRPLLSNDRGKVVGRSVTGSGFRLYLRLLSLTGAFRFDLRALDALRDAGPLIIAPNHPSLLDAVMVLSRLPDVVCVMKTDLIDNPIYGASARLAGYIRNDDFIGAATQAVETLKAGSQLLLFPEGTRTTRAPINRLKGGAALVSKRSGVPIQTVLIETTSPFLSKGWPLHRIPPMPVCYRVRLGRRFMPGDNLRESIAELEAYLASELRSRNGIDAAGNILAQPQNAGLIER
;
A
#
# COMPACT_ATOMS: atom_id res chain seq x y z
N MET A 1 11.36 30.55 19.58
CA MET A 1 11.89 29.33 20.23
C MET A 1 10.82 28.47 20.91
N ILE A 2 9.91 28.99 21.76
CA ILE A 2 8.89 28.19 22.46
C ILE A 2 7.94 27.44 21.52
N ARG A 3 7.44 28.09 20.45
CA ARG A 3 6.55 27.47 19.46
C ARG A 3 7.21 26.30 18.68
N THR A 4 8.51 26.37 18.45
CA THR A 4 9.26 25.31 17.74
C THR A 4 9.46 24.09 18.65
N GLY A 5 9.78 24.32 19.93
CA GLY A 5 9.90 23.24 20.91
C GLY A 5 8.56 22.49 21.15
N LEU A 6 7.44 23.23 21.25
CA LEU A 6 6.11 22.65 21.44
C LEU A 6 5.68 21.79 20.24
N ARG A 7 5.97 22.25 19.00
CA ARG A 7 5.70 21.46 17.78
C ARG A 7 6.54 20.18 17.72
N ALA A 8 7.82 20.26 18.11
CA ALA A 8 8.69 19.09 18.15
C ALA A 8 8.21 18.08 19.20
N ALA A 9 7.87 18.54 20.42
CA ALA A 9 7.32 17.68 21.47
C ALA A 9 6.01 17.01 21.04
N TYR A 10 5.08 17.78 20.45
CA TYR A 10 3.84 17.24 19.87
C TYR A 10 4.14 16.18 18.80
N GLY A 11 5.05 16.46 17.88
CA GLY A 11 5.45 15.51 16.84
C GLY A 11 6.00 14.22 17.42
N CYS A 12 6.86 14.30 18.44
CA CYS A 12 7.36 13.10 19.14
C CYS A 12 6.21 12.28 19.75
N VAL A 13 5.32 12.92 20.49
CA VAL A 13 4.19 12.25 21.13
C VAL A 13 3.34 11.54 20.08
N VAL A 14 2.94 12.22 18.99
CA VAL A 14 2.09 11.62 17.95
C VAL A 14 2.77 10.45 17.23
N ILE A 15 4.05 10.60 16.87
CA ILE A 15 4.77 9.54 16.15
C ILE A 15 4.94 8.30 17.03
N TYR A 16 5.46 8.47 18.24
CA TYR A 16 5.75 7.31 19.09
C TYR A 16 4.49 6.65 19.63
N SER A 17 3.46 7.43 20.02
CA SER A 17 2.16 6.84 20.40
C SER A 17 1.50 6.15 19.20
N GLY A 18 1.58 6.73 18.00
CA GLY A 18 1.07 6.12 16.78
C GLY A 18 1.77 4.79 16.45
N LEU A 19 3.09 4.73 16.53
CA LEU A 19 3.85 3.49 16.32
C LEU A 19 3.54 2.44 17.40
N LEU A 20 3.40 2.86 18.65
CA LEU A 20 3.02 1.98 19.77
C LEU A 20 1.62 1.38 19.56
N VAL A 21 0.64 2.23 19.26
CA VAL A 21 -0.75 1.79 18.98
C VAL A 21 -0.79 0.83 17.81
N PHE A 22 -0.03 1.11 16.73
CA PHE A 22 0.06 0.21 15.59
C PHE A 22 0.67 -1.15 15.98
N GLY A 23 1.82 -1.13 16.66
CA GLY A 23 2.52 -2.35 17.08
C GLY A 23 1.69 -3.20 18.03
N LEU A 24 1.08 -2.58 19.07
CA LEU A 24 0.20 -3.28 20.02
C LEU A 24 -1.05 -3.82 19.33
N GLY A 25 -1.69 -3.03 18.46
CA GLY A 25 -2.87 -3.48 17.69
C GLY A 25 -2.55 -4.68 16.80
N CYS A 26 -1.42 -4.66 16.10
CA CYS A 26 -0.97 -5.78 15.30
C CYS A 26 -0.64 -7.01 16.16
N LEU A 27 0.01 -6.83 17.31
CA LEU A 27 0.37 -7.92 18.22
C LEU A 27 -0.89 -8.58 18.80
N ILE A 28 -1.83 -7.78 19.31
CA ILE A 28 -3.11 -8.28 19.86
C ILE A 28 -3.88 -9.03 18.77
N TRP A 29 -4.03 -8.43 17.59
CA TRP A 29 -4.71 -9.08 16.47
C TRP A 29 -4.01 -10.37 16.04
N SER A 30 -2.68 -10.40 16.02
CA SER A 30 -1.92 -11.60 15.69
C SER A 30 -2.14 -12.71 16.70
N GLY A 31 -2.19 -12.39 18.00
CA GLY A 31 -2.53 -13.34 19.06
C GLY A 31 -3.94 -13.92 18.88
N VAL A 32 -4.93 -13.07 18.63
CA VAL A 32 -6.32 -13.51 18.36
C VAL A 32 -6.38 -14.36 17.10
N ALA A 33 -5.69 -13.97 16.03
CA ALA A 33 -5.65 -14.72 14.79
C ALA A 33 -5.01 -16.11 14.94
N ALA A 34 -4.00 -16.25 15.80
CA ALA A 34 -3.38 -17.53 16.11
C ALA A 34 -4.37 -18.48 16.81
N LEU A 35 -5.19 -17.95 17.72
CA LEU A 35 -6.24 -18.73 18.41
C LEU A 35 -7.41 -19.08 17.47
N LEU A 36 -7.78 -18.19 16.56
CA LEU A 36 -8.89 -18.40 15.62
C LEU A 36 -8.55 -19.38 14.51
N ARG A 37 -7.27 -19.47 14.12
CA ARG A 37 -6.83 -20.28 12.98
C ARG A 37 -7.24 -21.76 13.06
N PRO A 38 -7.10 -22.49 14.19
CA PRO A 38 -7.55 -23.87 14.29
C PRO A 38 -9.07 -24.03 14.41
N LEU A 39 -9.80 -22.96 14.76
CA LEU A 39 -11.25 -22.96 14.98
C LEU A 39 -12.05 -22.64 13.71
N LEU A 40 -11.44 -22.00 12.74
CA LEU A 40 -12.10 -21.58 11.51
C LEU A 40 -11.69 -22.45 10.32
N SER A 41 -12.64 -22.72 9.42
CA SER A 41 -12.28 -23.28 8.11
C SER A 41 -11.37 -22.29 7.36
N ASN A 42 -10.53 -22.82 6.46
CA ASN A 42 -9.55 -21.99 5.74
C ASN A 42 -10.18 -20.76 5.06
N ASP A 43 -11.33 -20.93 4.40
CA ASP A 43 -11.99 -19.84 3.67
C ASP A 43 -12.62 -18.81 4.62
N ARG A 44 -13.28 -19.25 5.70
CA ARG A 44 -13.77 -18.34 6.75
C ARG A 44 -12.63 -17.59 7.42
N GLY A 45 -11.51 -18.28 7.70
CA GLY A 45 -10.31 -17.67 8.25
C GLY A 45 -9.78 -16.55 7.37
N LYS A 46 -9.68 -16.75 6.05
CA LYS A 46 -9.25 -15.72 5.09
C LYS A 46 -10.17 -14.49 5.11
N VAL A 47 -11.49 -14.71 5.08
CA VAL A 47 -12.48 -13.61 5.12
C VAL A 47 -12.36 -12.81 6.42
N VAL A 48 -12.34 -13.49 7.56
CA VAL A 48 -12.19 -12.84 8.88
C VAL A 48 -10.84 -12.12 8.97
N GLY A 49 -9.75 -12.79 8.55
CA GLY A 49 -8.40 -12.24 8.56
C GLY A 49 -8.29 -10.94 7.80
N ARG A 50 -8.78 -10.89 6.56
CA ARG A 50 -8.77 -9.70 5.70
C ARG A 50 -9.67 -8.58 6.25
N SER A 51 -10.90 -8.93 6.64
CA SER A 51 -11.87 -7.97 7.15
C SER A 51 -11.40 -7.27 8.43
N VAL A 52 -10.91 -8.03 9.41
CA VAL A 52 -10.42 -7.47 10.68
C VAL A 52 -9.14 -6.66 10.45
N THR A 53 -8.19 -7.17 9.67
CA THR A 53 -6.96 -6.43 9.32
C THR A 53 -7.29 -5.10 8.63
N GLY A 54 -8.16 -5.12 7.61
CA GLY A 54 -8.57 -3.90 6.89
C GLY A 54 -9.30 -2.90 7.79
N SER A 55 -10.18 -3.39 8.68
CA SER A 55 -10.92 -2.54 9.63
C SER A 55 -9.99 -1.95 10.69
N GLY A 56 -9.04 -2.73 11.20
CA GLY A 56 -8.01 -2.27 12.13
C GLY A 56 -7.13 -1.17 11.50
N PHE A 57 -6.69 -1.37 10.25
CA PHE A 57 -5.93 -0.37 9.53
C PHE A 57 -6.76 0.90 9.26
N ARG A 58 -8.03 0.77 8.94
CA ARG A 58 -8.94 1.92 8.78
C ARG A 58 -9.08 2.71 10.06
N LEU A 59 -9.27 2.03 11.19
CA LEU A 59 -9.32 2.68 12.51
C LEU A 59 -8.01 3.39 12.82
N TYR A 60 -6.87 2.73 12.61
CA TYR A 60 -5.55 3.30 12.84
C TYR A 60 -5.31 4.59 12.03
N LEU A 61 -5.60 4.57 10.73
CA LEU A 61 -5.44 5.77 9.89
C LEU A 61 -6.39 6.90 10.30
N ARG A 62 -7.60 6.58 10.77
CA ARG A 62 -8.53 7.57 11.34
C ARG A 62 -7.96 8.20 12.62
N LEU A 63 -7.42 7.38 13.52
CA LEU A 63 -6.79 7.87 14.76
C LEU A 63 -5.61 8.80 14.44
N LEU A 64 -4.74 8.44 13.49
CA LEU A 64 -3.68 9.32 13.04
C LEU A 64 -4.21 10.62 12.44
N SER A 65 -5.29 10.58 11.65
CA SER A 65 -5.90 11.79 11.08
C SER A 65 -6.49 12.71 12.13
N LEU A 66 -7.09 12.16 13.20
CA LEU A 66 -7.67 12.94 14.31
C LEU A 66 -6.63 13.75 15.08
N THR A 67 -5.37 13.32 15.06
CA THR A 67 -4.27 14.12 15.63
C THR A 67 -4.00 15.40 14.84
N GLY A 68 -4.44 15.51 13.58
CA GLY A 68 -4.07 16.61 12.69
C GLY A 68 -2.65 16.53 12.13
N ALA A 69 -1.82 15.60 12.61
CA ALA A 69 -0.44 15.39 12.14
C ALA A 69 -0.37 14.60 10.84
N PHE A 70 -1.45 13.90 10.46
CA PHE A 70 -1.55 13.13 9.23
C PHE A 70 -2.83 13.47 8.46
N ARG A 71 -2.72 13.45 7.14
CA ARG A 71 -3.87 13.59 6.24
C ARG A 71 -3.80 12.51 5.17
N PHE A 72 -4.92 11.79 4.98
CA PHE A 72 -5.00 10.70 4.00
C PHE A 72 -6.15 10.96 3.03
N ASP A 73 -5.83 11.15 1.75
CA ASP A 73 -6.82 11.16 0.66
C ASP A 73 -6.73 9.81 -0.08
N LEU A 74 -7.59 8.88 0.30
CA LEU A 74 -7.62 7.50 -0.18
C LEU A 74 -8.88 7.18 -1.01
N ARG A 75 -9.72 8.18 -1.30
CA ARG A 75 -11.04 8.00 -1.93
C ARG A 75 -10.97 7.32 -3.30
N ALA A 76 -9.87 7.55 -4.03
CA ALA A 76 -9.69 6.92 -5.33
C ALA A 76 -9.70 5.38 -5.27
N LEU A 77 -9.27 4.77 -4.15
CA LEU A 77 -9.29 3.32 -3.98
C LEU A 77 -10.71 2.73 -3.90
N ASP A 78 -11.71 3.53 -3.52
CA ASP A 78 -13.08 3.04 -3.38
C ASP A 78 -13.67 2.57 -4.72
N ALA A 79 -13.22 3.15 -5.83
CA ALA A 79 -13.60 2.72 -7.19
C ALA A 79 -13.11 1.30 -7.55
N LEU A 80 -12.18 0.73 -6.78
CA LEU A 80 -11.67 -0.62 -7.00
C LEU A 80 -12.39 -1.69 -6.16
N ARG A 81 -13.28 -1.31 -5.24
CA ARG A 81 -13.92 -2.25 -4.29
C ARG A 81 -14.69 -3.36 -4.98
N ASP A 82 -15.43 -2.98 -6.02
CA ASP A 82 -16.34 -3.89 -6.75
C ASP A 82 -15.82 -4.19 -8.18
N ALA A 83 -14.54 -3.89 -8.43
CA ALA A 83 -13.96 -4.04 -9.76
C ALA A 83 -13.59 -5.49 -10.15
N GLY A 84 -13.90 -6.45 -9.28
CA GLY A 84 -13.51 -7.85 -9.47
C GLY A 84 -12.00 -8.08 -9.32
N PRO A 85 -11.48 -9.22 -9.83
CA PRO A 85 -10.08 -9.55 -9.73
C PRO A 85 -9.20 -8.50 -10.42
N LEU A 86 -8.22 -7.98 -9.67
CA LEU A 86 -7.25 -6.99 -10.14
C LEU A 86 -5.90 -7.20 -9.48
N ILE A 87 -4.82 -6.94 -10.21
CA ILE A 87 -3.49 -6.78 -9.63
C ILE A 87 -3.29 -5.31 -9.32
N ILE A 88 -3.36 -4.95 -8.04
CA ILE A 88 -3.15 -3.58 -7.56
C ILE A 88 -1.65 -3.37 -7.40
N ALA A 89 -1.09 -2.50 -8.23
CA ALA A 89 0.35 -2.28 -8.35
C ALA A 89 0.72 -0.83 -8.00
N PRO A 90 0.89 -0.49 -6.71
CA PRO A 90 1.32 0.83 -6.29
C PRO A 90 2.85 1.00 -6.34
N ASN A 91 3.33 2.25 -6.48
CA ASN A 91 4.67 2.59 -6.04
C ASN A 91 4.76 2.46 -4.50
N HIS A 92 5.98 2.43 -3.95
CA HIS A 92 6.18 2.07 -2.54
C HIS A 92 7.04 3.08 -1.77
N PRO A 93 6.59 4.34 -1.58
CA PRO A 93 7.37 5.36 -0.88
C PRO A 93 7.47 5.13 0.64
N SER A 94 6.47 4.50 1.28
CA SER A 94 6.35 4.41 2.73
C SER A 94 5.93 3.03 3.22
N LEU A 95 6.21 2.72 4.47
CA LEU A 95 5.69 1.50 5.13
C LEU A 95 4.16 1.54 5.27
N LEU A 96 3.55 2.73 5.27
CA LEU A 96 2.09 2.88 5.38
C LEU A 96 1.32 2.54 4.09
N ASP A 97 2.00 2.32 2.98
CA ASP A 97 1.33 2.14 1.68
C ASP A 97 0.41 0.90 1.66
N ALA A 98 0.89 -0.23 2.18
CA ALA A 98 0.05 -1.42 2.32
C ALA A 98 -1.12 -1.19 3.28
N VAL A 99 -0.88 -0.47 4.40
CA VAL A 99 -1.91 -0.12 5.38
C VAL A 99 -3.01 0.72 4.73
N MET A 100 -2.64 1.70 3.89
CA MET A 100 -3.58 2.54 3.17
C MET A 100 -4.44 1.73 2.19
N VAL A 101 -3.83 0.90 1.35
CA VAL A 101 -4.56 0.09 0.36
C VAL A 101 -5.49 -0.92 1.05
N LEU A 102 -4.97 -1.70 2.01
CA LEU A 102 -5.73 -2.72 2.72
C LEU A 102 -6.84 -2.13 3.59
N SER A 103 -6.71 -0.88 4.05
CA SER A 103 -7.77 -0.21 4.80
C SER A 103 -9.02 0.10 3.97
N ARG A 104 -8.89 0.16 2.64
CA ARG A 104 -10.00 0.56 1.74
C ARG A 104 -10.63 -0.60 1.00
N LEU A 105 -9.87 -1.66 0.74
CA LEU A 105 -10.28 -2.77 -0.11
C LEU A 105 -10.50 -4.03 0.75
N PRO A 106 -11.73 -4.59 0.76
CA PRO A 106 -12.10 -5.63 1.73
C PRO A 106 -11.52 -7.01 1.41
N ASP A 107 -11.32 -7.33 0.14
CA ASP A 107 -10.85 -8.65 -0.32
C ASP A 107 -9.57 -8.55 -1.14
N VAL A 108 -8.51 -8.10 -0.48
CA VAL A 108 -7.17 -8.00 -1.09
C VAL A 108 -6.20 -8.93 -0.39
N VAL A 109 -5.51 -9.74 -1.18
CA VAL A 109 -4.38 -10.57 -0.75
C VAL A 109 -3.08 -9.81 -1.01
N CYS A 110 -2.27 -9.66 0.02
CA CYS A 110 -0.97 -8.98 -0.10
C CYS A 110 0.16 -10.00 -0.30
N VAL A 111 1.04 -9.72 -1.27
CA VAL A 111 2.33 -10.42 -1.38
C VAL A 111 3.32 -9.75 -0.43
N MET A 112 3.81 -10.50 0.56
CA MET A 112 4.63 -9.99 1.66
C MET A 112 5.98 -10.68 1.70
N LYS A 113 6.98 -9.97 2.27
CA LYS A 113 8.25 -10.61 2.60
C LYS A 113 8.06 -11.69 3.67
N THR A 114 8.79 -12.79 3.51
CA THR A 114 8.81 -13.92 4.42
C THR A 114 9.06 -13.49 5.87
N ASP A 115 10.05 -12.62 6.09
CA ASP A 115 10.38 -12.08 7.42
C ASP A 115 9.18 -11.45 8.14
N LEU A 116 8.24 -10.87 7.40
CA LEU A 116 7.02 -10.29 7.98
C LEU A 116 5.98 -11.36 8.32
N ILE A 117 5.89 -12.43 7.53
CA ILE A 117 4.96 -13.53 7.79
C ILE A 117 5.46 -14.41 8.96
N ASP A 118 6.77 -14.48 9.16
CA ASP A 118 7.38 -15.20 10.28
C ASP A 118 7.53 -14.34 11.53
N ASN A 119 7.27 -13.04 11.43
CA ASN A 119 7.33 -12.12 12.55
C ASN A 119 6.20 -12.37 13.56
N PRO A 120 6.47 -12.46 14.89
CA PRO A 120 5.45 -12.73 15.91
C PRO A 120 4.36 -11.64 15.98
N ILE A 121 4.67 -10.40 15.60
CA ILE A 121 3.74 -9.27 15.67
C ILE A 121 2.71 -9.31 14.51
N TYR A 122 3.11 -9.78 13.32
CA TYR A 122 2.25 -9.72 12.12
C TYR A 122 1.89 -11.09 11.56
N GLY A 123 2.71 -12.10 11.82
CA GLY A 123 2.70 -13.33 11.03
C GLY A 123 1.42 -14.14 11.17
N ALA A 124 0.85 -14.29 12.36
CA ALA A 124 -0.35 -15.07 12.53
C ALA A 124 -1.57 -14.44 11.84
N SER A 125 -1.69 -13.11 11.90
CA SER A 125 -2.75 -12.38 11.20
C SER A 125 -2.59 -12.44 9.68
N ALA A 126 -1.35 -12.34 9.17
CA ALA A 126 -1.06 -12.47 7.75
C ALA A 126 -1.38 -13.89 7.21
N ARG A 127 -1.03 -14.92 7.99
CA ARG A 127 -1.36 -16.32 7.65
C ARG A 127 -2.87 -16.57 7.69
N LEU A 128 -3.60 -16.02 8.66
CA LEU A 128 -5.05 -16.13 8.73
C LEU A 128 -5.72 -15.44 7.52
N ALA A 129 -5.22 -14.26 7.12
CA ALA A 129 -5.71 -13.52 5.95
C ALA A 129 -5.37 -14.21 4.61
N GLY A 130 -4.51 -15.23 4.63
CA GLY A 130 -4.05 -15.92 3.42
C GLY A 130 -3.12 -15.08 2.57
N TYR A 131 -2.28 -14.23 3.19
CA TYR A 131 -1.28 -13.45 2.47
C TYR A 131 -0.15 -14.32 1.94
N ILE A 132 0.40 -13.96 0.80
CA ILE A 132 1.35 -14.77 0.03
C ILE A 132 2.78 -14.42 0.43
N ARG A 133 3.58 -15.46 0.71
CA ARG A 133 5.03 -15.33 0.97
C ARG A 133 5.79 -15.14 -0.35
N ASN A 134 6.83 -14.34 -0.34
CA ASN A 134 7.64 -14.06 -1.54
C ASN A 134 9.06 -14.68 -1.50
N ASP A 135 9.28 -15.70 -0.70
CA ASP A 135 10.55 -16.44 -0.64
C ASP A 135 10.80 -17.33 -1.86
N ASP A 136 9.75 -17.93 -2.39
CA ASP A 136 9.77 -18.63 -3.66
C ASP A 136 9.01 -17.85 -4.73
N PHE A 137 9.72 -17.34 -5.72
CA PHE A 137 9.14 -16.54 -6.79
C PHE A 137 8.09 -17.30 -7.62
N ILE A 138 8.35 -18.58 -7.92
CA ILE A 138 7.43 -19.40 -8.75
C ILE A 138 6.21 -19.78 -7.93
N GLY A 139 6.39 -20.25 -6.69
CA GLY A 139 5.30 -20.60 -5.80
C GLY A 139 4.43 -19.39 -5.45
N ALA A 140 5.04 -18.24 -5.17
CA ALA A 140 4.31 -17.00 -4.94
C ALA A 140 3.48 -16.56 -6.17
N ALA A 141 4.04 -16.67 -7.37
CA ALA A 141 3.33 -16.35 -8.60
C ALA A 141 2.15 -17.33 -8.85
N THR A 142 2.31 -18.62 -8.56
CA THR A 142 1.25 -19.62 -8.67
C THR A 142 0.12 -19.32 -7.69
N GLN A 143 0.41 -19.08 -6.41
CA GLN A 143 -0.59 -18.73 -5.40
C GLN A 143 -1.31 -17.41 -5.75
N ALA A 144 -0.58 -16.44 -6.31
CA ALA A 144 -1.16 -15.18 -6.78
C ALA A 144 -2.18 -15.41 -7.92
N VAL A 145 -1.85 -16.27 -8.89
CA VAL A 145 -2.76 -16.64 -9.98
C VAL A 145 -4.01 -17.35 -9.45
N GLU A 146 -3.85 -18.30 -8.53
CA GLU A 146 -4.98 -19.00 -7.90
C GLU A 146 -5.88 -18.03 -7.12
N THR A 147 -5.28 -17.08 -6.39
CA THR A 147 -6.00 -16.03 -5.66
C THR A 147 -6.87 -15.18 -6.58
N LEU A 148 -6.33 -14.76 -7.72
CA LEU A 148 -7.05 -13.97 -8.71
C LEU A 148 -8.16 -14.78 -9.39
N LYS A 149 -7.91 -16.05 -9.69
CA LYS A 149 -8.93 -16.97 -10.24
C LYS A 149 -10.06 -17.25 -9.26
N ALA A 150 -9.79 -17.22 -7.96
CA ALA A 150 -10.80 -17.32 -6.90
C ALA A 150 -11.63 -16.04 -6.71
N GLY A 151 -11.37 -14.97 -7.47
CA GLY A 151 -12.13 -13.73 -7.46
C GLY A 151 -11.56 -12.63 -6.57
N SER A 152 -10.53 -12.90 -5.76
CA SER A 152 -9.91 -11.90 -4.88
C SER A 152 -8.99 -10.94 -5.67
N GLN A 153 -8.72 -9.77 -5.09
CA GLN A 153 -7.72 -8.83 -5.60
C GLN A 153 -6.33 -9.13 -5.02
N LEU A 154 -5.29 -8.73 -5.72
CA LEU A 154 -3.91 -8.95 -5.32
C LEU A 154 -3.19 -7.61 -5.14
N LEU A 155 -2.67 -7.32 -3.95
CA LEU A 155 -1.74 -6.21 -3.74
C LEU A 155 -0.30 -6.70 -3.93
N LEU A 156 0.36 -6.17 -4.96
CA LEU A 156 1.72 -6.51 -5.28
C LEU A 156 2.51 -5.24 -5.60
N PHE A 157 3.50 -4.92 -4.78
CA PHE A 157 4.41 -3.81 -5.04
C PHE A 157 5.41 -4.20 -6.14
N PRO A 158 5.35 -3.58 -7.34
CA PRO A 158 6.15 -4.03 -8.48
C PRO A 158 7.66 -3.80 -8.28
N GLU A 159 8.03 -2.87 -7.41
CA GLU A 159 9.42 -2.62 -7.01
C GLU A 159 9.99 -3.76 -6.13
N GLY A 160 9.15 -4.52 -5.44
CA GLY A 160 9.53 -5.58 -4.51
C GLY A 160 10.20 -5.09 -3.22
N THR A 161 10.36 -3.78 -3.04
CA THR A 161 10.87 -3.11 -1.84
C THR A 161 10.41 -1.65 -1.86
N ARG A 162 10.47 -0.95 -0.71
CA ARG A 162 10.20 0.49 -0.67
C ARG A 162 11.13 1.26 -1.59
N THR A 163 10.60 2.31 -2.23
CA THR A 163 11.33 3.17 -3.16
C THR A 163 12.57 3.76 -2.49
N THR A 164 13.74 3.59 -3.12
CA THR A 164 15.02 4.15 -2.68
C THR A 164 15.64 5.10 -3.70
N ARG A 165 15.19 5.03 -4.95
CA ARG A 165 15.63 5.87 -6.07
C ARG A 165 14.41 6.57 -6.65
N ALA A 166 14.40 7.90 -6.63
CA ALA A 166 13.32 8.67 -7.22
C ALA A 166 13.37 8.59 -8.76
N PRO A 167 12.22 8.57 -9.42
CA PRO A 167 10.87 8.55 -8.88
C PRO A 167 10.39 7.17 -8.42
N ILE A 168 11.00 6.10 -8.91
CA ILE A 168 10.65 4.70 -8.64
C ILE A 168 11.88 3.80 -8.82
N ASN A 169 12.00 2.71 -8.08
CA ASN A 169 13.01 1.68 -8.34
C ASN A 169 12.67 0.91 -9.62
N ARG A 170 13.68 0.23 -10.17
CA ARG A 170 13.48 -0.73 -11.26
C ARG A 170 12.44 -1.79 -10.85
N LEU A 171 11.49 -2.06 -11.74
CA LEU A 171 10.43 -3.01 -11.47
C LEU A 171 10.90 -4.45 -11.57
N LYS A 172 10.34 -5.29 -10.71
CA LYS A 172 10.47 -6.75 -10.78
C LYS A 172 9.35 -7.33 -11.64
N GLY A 173 9.64 -8.42 -12.34
CA GLY A 173 8.70 -9.01 -13.29
C GLY A 173 7.45 -9.68 -12.68
N GLY A 174 7.30 -9.68 -11.35
CA GLY A 174 6.22 -10.42 -10.68
C GLY A 174 4.82 -10.02 -11.12
N ALA A 175 4.53 -8.71 -11.15
CA ALA A 175 3.20 -8.21 -11.54
C ALA A 175 2.85 -8.59 -13.00
N ALA A 176 3.78 -8.40 -13.93
CA ALA A 176 3.58 -8.74 -15.34
C ALA A 176 3.45 -10.25 -15.56
N LEU A 177 4.25 -11.06 -14.83
CA LEU A 177 4.16 -12.52 -14.90
C LEU A 177 2.81 -13.04 -14.41
N VAL A 178 2.35 -12.54 -13.25
CA VAL A 178 1.05 -12.92 -12.68
C VAL A 178 -0.08 -12.46 -13.60
N SER A 179 -0.02 -11.26 -14.16
CA SER A 179 -1.00 -10.75 -15.11
C SER A 179 -1.08 -11.64 -16.36
N LYS A 180 0.06 -11.96 -16.97
CA LYS A 180 0.11 -12.85 -18.14
C LYS A 180 -0.48 -14.25 -17.86
N ARG A 181 -0.16 -14.85 -16.70
CA ARG A 181 -0.63 -16.20 -16.35
C ARG A 181 -2.09 -16.25 -15.92
N SER A 182 -2.59 -15.20 -15.28
CA SER A 182 -3.97 -15.15 -14.78
C SER A 182 -4.97 -14.60 -15.80
N GLY A 183 -4.50 -13.83 -16.79
CA GLY A 183 -5.36 -13.05 -17.68
C GLY A 183 -5.96 -11.82 -17.02
N VAL A 184 -5.50 -11.46 -15.80
CA VAL A 184 -6.06 -10.35 -15.00
C VAL A 184 -5.24 -9.08 -15.22
N PRO A 185 -5.89 -7.90 -15.40
CA PRO A 185 -5.18 -6.65 -15.64
C PRO A 185 -4.47 -6.13 -14.39
N ILE A 186 -3.44 -5.30 -14.64
CA ILE A 186 -2.71 -4.56 -13.61
C ILE A 186 -3.32 -3.16 -13.51
N GLN A 187 -3.82 -2.80 -12.34
CA GLN A 187 -4.23 -1.44 -12.00
C GLN A 187 -3.09 -0.73 -11.29
N THR A 188 -2.51 0.26 -11.91
CA THR A 188 -1.50 1.09 -11.25
C THR A 188 -2.14 2.03 -10.25
N VAL A 189 -1.48 2.21 -9.14
CA VAL A 189 -1.88 3.10 -8.05
C VAL A 189 -0.70 4.01 -7.73
N LEU A 190 -0.95 5.31 -7.71
CA LEU A 190 0.07 6.32 -7.46
C LEU A 190 -0.09 6.85 -6.05
N ILE A 191 0.91 6.61 -5.21
CA ILE A 191 0.96 7.07 -3.82
C ILE A 191 1.94 8.24 -3.75
N GLU A 192 1.41 9.42 -3.45
CA GLU A 192 2.14 10.66 -3.28
C GLU A 192 2.20 11.02 -1.79
N THR A 193 3.32 11.57 -1.34
CA THR A 193 3.50 11.98 0.06
C THR A 193 4.34 13.25 0.16
N THR A 194 4.03 14.09 1.15
CA THR A 194 4.78 15.31 1.46
C THR A 194 6.06 15.06 2.26
N SER A 195 6.28 13.83 2.71
CA SER A 195 7.41 13.49 3.57
C SER A 195 7.91 12.08 3.29
N PRO A 196 9.23 11.83 3.32
CA PRO A 196 9.80 10.49 3.24
C PRO A 196 9.61 9.68 4.54
N PHE A 197 8.64 10.04 5.39
CA PHE A 197 8.34 9.34 6.64
C PHE A 197 8.09 7.84 6.39
N LEU A 198 8.80 7.01 7.15
CA LEU A 198 8.80 5.56 7.02
C LEU A 198 9.22 5.03 5.64
N SER A 199 9.98 5.82 4.85
CA SER A 199 10.68 5.31 3.67
C SER A 199 11.75 4.30 4.10
N LYS A 200 12.38 3.62 3.14
CA LYS A 200 13.44 2.65 3.45
C LYS A 200 14.65 3.37 4.06
N GLY A 201 15.05 2.95 5.27
CA GLY A 201 16.14 3.57 6.01
C GLY A 201 15.74 4.83 6.80
N TRP A 202 14.46 5.19 6.87
CA TRP A 202 14.02 6.30 7.72
C TRP A 202 14.37 6.06 9.18
N PRO A 203 15.15 6.93 9.83
CA PRO A 203 15.49 6.79 11.23
C PRO A 203 14.29 7.14 12.11
N LEU A 204 13.88 6.23 13.00
CA LEU A 204 12.66 6.40 13.81
C LEU A 204 12.73 7.59 14.78
N HIS A 205 13.94 8.07 15.14
CA HIS A 205 14.11 9.26 15.97
C HIS A 205 13.89 10.58 15.21
N ARG A 206 13.82 10.53 13.88
CA ARG A 206 13.57 11.73 13.06
C ARG A 206 12.09 12.01 12.95
N ILE A 207 11.65 13.14 13.49
CA ILE A 207 10.26 13.60 13.36
C ILE A 207 10.08 14.30 12.00
N PRO A 208 9.11 13.88 11.18
CA PRO A 208 8.85 14.54 9.91
C PRO A 208 8.17 15.91 10.13
N PRO A 209 8.32 16.85 9.18
CA PRO A 209 7.47 18.04 9.15
C PRO A 209 5.99 17.64 9.09
N MET A 210 5.17 18.26 9.92
CA MET A 210 3.72 17.96 9.99
C MET A 210 2.90 19.14 9.45
N PRO A 211 1.74 18.83 8.84
CA PRO A 211 1.13 17.52 8.64
C PRO A 211 1.81 16.70 7.53
N VAL A 212 1.97 15.39 7.75
CA VAL A 212 2.34 14.45 6.68
C VAL A 212 1.08 14.13 5.87
N CYS A 213 1.09 14.47 4.61
CA CYS A 213 -0.04 14.23 3.71
C CYS A 213 0.26 13.04 2.78
N TYR A 214 -0.72 12.15 2.65
CA TYR A 214 -0.72 11.08 1.66
C TYR A 214 -1.92 11.25 0.74
N ARG A 215 -1.67 11.11 -0.56
CA ARG A 215 -2.70 11.09 -1.58
C ARG A 215 -2.55 9.87 -2.45
N VAL A 216 -3.65 9.16 -2.68
CA VAL A 216 -3.69 8.02 -3.57
C VAL A 216 -4.53 8.37 -4.79
N ARG A 217 -3.98 8.06 -5.98
CA ARG A 217 -4.65 8.21 -7.27
C ARG A 217 -4.60 6.87 -8.03
N LEU A 218 -5.63 6.62 -8.83
CA LEU A 218 -5.58 5.54 -9.81
C LEU A 218 -4.84 6.04 -11.05
N GLY A 219 -3.92 5.21 -11.51
CA GLY A 219 -3.27 5.39 -12.79
C GLY A 219 -3.89 4.52 -13.88
N ARG A 220 -3.19 4.37 -14.98
CA ARG A 220 -3.60 3.55 -16.13
C ARG A 220 -3.74 2.08 -15.73
N ARG A 221 -4.72 1.40 -16.32
CA ARG A 221 -4.89 -0.05 -16.27
C ARG A 221 -4.15 -0.68 -17.44
N PHE A 222 -3.30 -1.67 -17.14
CA PHE A 222 -2.55 -2.42 -18.13
C PHE A 222 -3.18 -3.80 -18.32
N MET A 223 -3.49 -4.12 -19.57
CA MET A 223 -4.00 -5.45 -19.93
C MET A 223 -2.84 -6.44 -19.96
N PRO A 224 -3.12 -7.76 -19.78
CA PRO A 224 -2.11 -8.79 -19.91
C PRO A 224 -1.42 -8.73 -21.28
N GLY A 225 -0.10 -8.72 -21.28
CA GLY A 225 0.70 -8.72 -22.50
C GLY A 225 1.44 -10.04 -22.72
N ASP A 226 1.72 -10.38 -23.98
CA ASP A 226 2.44 -11.61 -24.34
C ASP A 226 3.94 -11.50 -24.09
N ASN A 227 4.51 -10.31 -24.26
CA ASN A 227 5.93 -10.06 -24.03
C ASN A 227 6.15 -9.51 -22.62
N LEU A 228 6.69 -10.34 -21.74
CA LEU A 228 6.93 -9.99 -20.34
C LEU A 228 7.89 -8.79 -20.18
N ARG A 229 8.96 -8.74 -21.00
CA ARG A 229 9.97 -7.65 -20.92
C ARG A 229 9.37 -6.31 -21.34
N GLU A 230 8.57 -6.32 -22.38
CA GLU A 230 7.88 -5.13 -22.88
C GLU A 230 6.84 -4.63 -21.87
N SER A 231 6.02 -5.53 -21.32
CA SER A 231 5.04 -5.19 -20.28
C SER A 231 5.69 -4.57 -19.04
N ILE A 232 6.85 -5.08 -18.59
CA ILE A 232 7.59 -4.51 -17.46
C ILE A 232 8.12 -3.12 -17.83
N ALA A 233 8.73 -2.96 -19.01
CA ALA A 233 9.30 -1.69 -19.46
C ALA A 233 8.22 -0.61 -19.61
N GLU A 234 7.07 -0.95 -20.20
CA GLU A 234 5.94 -0.04 -20.35
C GLU A 234 5.37 0.40 -18.99
N LEU A 235 5.17 -0.55 -18.07
CA LEU A 235 4.70 -0.27 -16.71
C LEU A 235 5.69 0.63 -15.95
N GLU A 236 6.99 0.36 -16.05
CA GLU A 236 8.05 1.15 -15.40
C GLU A 236 8.11 2.57 -15.98
N ALA A 237 8.10 2.71 -17.32
CA ALA A 237 8.12 4.00 -17.99
C ALA A 237 6.89 4.85 -17.61
N TYR A 238 5.70 4.25 -17.57
CA TYR A 238 4.47 4.91 -17.18
C TYR A 238 4.54 5.41 -15.73
N LEU A 239 4.84 4.54 -14.76
CA LEU A 239 4.93 4.93 -13.35
C LEU A 239 6.00 6.00 -13.14
N ALA A 240 7.15 5.87 -13.79
CA ALA A 240 8.22 6.87 -13.71
C ALA A 240 7.81 8.23 -14.29
N SER A 241 7.08 8.27 -15.40
CA SER A 241 6.59 9.51 -16.00
C SER A 241 5.55 10.20 -15.12
N GLU A 242 4.56 9.45 -14.62
CA GLU A 242 3.50 9.98 -13.74
C GLU A 242 4.04 10.55 -12.43
N LEU A 243 5.03 9.88 -11.84
CA LEU A 243 5.64 10.33 -10.59
C LEU A 243 6.61 11.49 -10.76
N ARG A 244 7.24 11.67 -11.96
CA ARG A 244 8.09 12.83 -12.26
C ARG A 244 7.27 14.08 -12.56
N SER A 245 6.21 13.95 -13.35
CA SER A 245 5.41 15.09 -13.83
C SER A 245 4.71 15.82 -12.67
N ARG A 246 4.66 15.22 -11.48
CA ARG A 246 3.88 15.71 -10.35
C ARG A 246 4.62 15.79 -9.02
N ASN A 247 5.95 15.93 -9.01
CA ASN A 247 6.68 16.35 -7.82
C ASN A 247 6.33 17.80 -7.37
N GLY A 248 5.09 18.19 -7.55
CA GLY A 248 4.50 19.49 -7.27
C GLY A 248 3.70 19.53 -5.99
N ILE A 249 4.25 18.98 -4.91
CA ILE A 249 3.81 19.35 -3.55
C ILE A 249 4.78 20.44 -3.12
N ASP A 250 4.27 21.69 -2.90
CA ASP A 250 5.10 22.79 -2.46
C ASP A 250 5.68 22.54 -1.06
N ALA A 251 6.69 23.32 -0.70
CA ALA A 251 7.35 23.25 0.61
C ALA A 251 6.38 23.55 1.79
N ALA A 252 5.19 24.10 1.51
CA ALA A 252 4.13 24.37 2.48
C ALA A 252 3.15 23.19 2.64
N GLY A 253 3.35 22.09 1.87
CA GLY A 253 2.46 20.92 1.91
C GLY A 253 1.15 21.09 1.15
N ASN A 254 1.03 22.16 0.36
CA ASN A 254 -0.10 22.32 -0.55
C ASN A 254 0.17 21.52 -1.81
N ILE A 255 -0.80 20.70 -2.18
CA ILE A 255 -0.78 20.06 -3.50
C ILE A 255 -0.93 21.20 -4.51
N LEU A 256 0.12 21.47 -5.30
CA LEU A 256 0.06 22.44 -6.37
C LEU A 256 -1.13 22.06 -7.25
N ALA A 257 -2.12 22.95 -7.32
CA ALA A 257 -3.28 22.79 -8.16
C ALA A 257 -2.75 22.59 -9.59
N GLN A 258 -3.22 21.52 -10.25
CA GLN A 258 -2.96 21.38 -11.67
C GLN A 258 -3.55 22.57 -12.41
N PRO A 259 -2.92 23.05 -13.46
CA PRO A 259 -3.64 23.80 -14.48
C PRO A 259 -4.77 22.85 -14.94
N GLN A 260 -6.00 23.21 -14.59
CA GLN A 260 -7.19 22.62 -15.21
C GLN A 260 -6.95 22.72 -16.71
N ASN A 261 -7.12 21.61 -17.43
CA ASN A 261 -7.27 21.63 -18.87
C ASN A 261 -8.47 22.56 -19.21
N ALA A 262 -8.18 23.84 -19.30
CA ALA A 262 -9.03 24.81 -19.95
C ALA A 262 -8.88 24.56 -21.45
N GLY A 263 -9.90 23.99 -22.03
CA GLY A 263 -10.01 23.95 -23.48
C GLY A 263 -10.17 22.55 -24.04
N LEU A 264 -11.43 22.13 -24.12
CA LEU A 264 -12.03 21.42 -25.24
C LEU A 264 -13.54 21.23 -24.96
N ILE A 265 -14.21 22.36 -24.81
CA ILE A 265 -15.64 22.45 -25.16
C ILE A 265 -15.71 23.63 -26.14
N GLU A 266 -15.53 23.34 -27.40
CA GLU A 266 -16.12 24.13 -28.49
C GLU A 266 -16.22 23.27 -29.74
N ARG A 267 -17.50 23.06 -30.12
CA ARG A 267 -18.15 22.65 -31.37
C ARG A 267 -18.32 21.15 -31.60
#